data_592d7c6594293a7d741e382722cea8cb
#
_entry.id   592d7c6594293a7d741e382722cea8cb
#
_cell.length_a   1.000
_cell.length_b   1.000
_cell.length_c   1.000
_cell.angle_alpha   90.00
_cell.angle_beta   90.00
_cell.angle_gamma   90.00
#
_symmetry.space_group_name_H-M   'P 1'
#
loop_
_entity.id
_entity.type
_entity.pdbx_description
1 polymer ?
#
loop_
_entity_poly.entity_id
_entity_poly.type
_entity_poly.pdbx_seq_one_letter_code
_entity_poly.pdbx_strand_id
1 'polypeptide(L)'
;SYEVFPFTEGNGSYSVKVFENISGNQYAQVCSQNINVSLANEYTPFLYPNQYVNFNQNSNAVAVSNQVVAGAADAMGVVTSVYNFVVDNLTYDTVKAATVQSGYLPNVDSTLATRNGICFDYASLMTAMLRAQDIPVRLVIGYVQPENLYHAWNQAYVDGEWIWMDATFGPSSGHTEKDYTQEREY
;
A
#
# COMPACT_ATOMS: atom_id res chain seq x y z
N SER A 1 -13.94 16.54 -2.54
CA SER A 1 -13.46 15.30 -1.87
C SER A 1 -12.42 15.65 -0.83
N TYR A 2 -12.28 14.81 0.18
CA TYR A 2 -11.19 14.90 1.15
C TYR A 2 -10.09 13.94 0.73
N GLU A 3 -8.84 14.41 0.85
CA GLU A 3 -7.64 13.59 0.67
C GLU A 3 -7.10 13.20 2.06
N VAL A 4 -6.66 11.96 2.20
CA VAL A 4 -6.08 11.44 3.45
C VAL A 4 -4.61 11.18 3.26
N PHE A 5 -3.78 11.87 4.01
CA PHE A 5 -2.32 11.69 4.03
C PHE A 5 -1.92 11.05 5.36
N PRO A 6 -1.34 9.85 5.35
CA PRO A 6 -0.91 9.19 6.59
C PRO A 6 0.34 9.87 7.18
N PHE A 7 0.43 9.87 8.51
CA PHE A 7 1.62 10.38 9.24
C PHE A 7 2.64 9.26 9.46
N THR A 8 3.20 8.75 8.38
CA THR A 8 4.08 7.56 8.38
C THR A 8 5.46 7.82 8.98
N GLU A 9 5.90 9.10 9.02
CA GLU A 9 7.16 9.49 9.67
C GLU A 9 7.08 9.55 11.22
N GLY A 10 5.94 9.16 11.80
CA GLY A 10 5.76 9.07 13.24
C GLY A 10 5.48 10.41 13.92
N ASN A 11 5.92 10.54 15.18
CA ASN A 11 5.74 11.75 15.96
C ASN A 11 6.63 12.90 15.45
N GLY A 12 6.08 14.10 15.36
CA GLY A 12 6.87 15.25 14.92
C GLY A 12 6.03 16.39 14.39
N SER A 13 6.72 17.37 13.77
CA SER A 13 6.10 18.51 13.13
C SER A 13 5.98 18.27 11.64
N TYR A 14 4.76 18.28 11.13
CA TYR A 14 4.43 18.15 9.71
C TYR A 14 4.04 19.50 9.14
N SER A 15 4.40 19.73 7.88
CA SER A 15 4.01 20.94 7.13
C SER A 15 3.14 20.54 5.95
N VAL A 16 1.88 20.97 5.96
CA VAL A 16 0.95 20.84 4.82
C VAL A 16 1.00 22.12 4.04
N LYS A 17 1.31 22.04 2.75
CA LYS A 17 1.38 23.20 1.85
C LYS A 17 0.47 22.97 0.65
N VAL A 18 -0.33 23.97 0.32
CA VAL A 18 -1.18 23.96 -0.87
C VAL A 18 -0.58 24.89 -1.91
N PHE A 19 -0.47 24.39 -3.12
CA PHE A 19 0.02 25.15 -4.26
C PHE A 19 -1.04 25.20 -5.36
N GLU A 20 -1.22 26.36 -5.95
CA GLU A 20 -2.03 26.56 -7.14
C GLU A 20 -1.12 26.53 -8.38
N ASN A 21 -1.54 25.81 -9.41
CA ASN A 21 -0.85 25.82 -10.68
C ASN A 21 -1.16 27.16 -11.40
N ILE A 22 -0.11 27.93 -11.72
CA ILE A 22 -0.24 29.21 -12.39
C ILE A 22 -0.12 29.04 -13.91
N SER A 23 0.87 28.27 -14.38
CA SER A 23 1.08 28.00 -15.80
C SER A 23 2.10 26.87 -15.98
N GLY A 24 1.79 25.88 -16.80
CA GLY A 24 2.70 24.76 -17.04
C GLY A 24 3.17 24.10 -15.74
N ASN A 25 4.47 24.12 -15.46
CA ASN A 25 5.06 23.57 -14.23
C ASN A 25 5.33 24.64 -13.15
N GLN A 26 4.72 25.82 -13.25
CA GLN A 26 4.85 26.90 -12.27
C GLN A 26 3.72 26.84 -11.25
N TYR A 27 4.07 26.87 -9.97
CA TYR A 27 3.14 26.78 -8.86
C TYR A 27 3.40 27.94 -7.88
N ALA A 28 2.32 28.56 -7.38
CA ALA A 28 2.37 29.51 -6.29
C ALA A 28 1.81 28.87 -5.00
N GLN A 29 2.49 29.11 -3.88
CA GLN A 29 1.99 28.65 -2.58
C GLN A 29 0.78 29.50 -2.15
N VAL A 30 -0.35 28.83 -1.95
CA VAL A 30 -1.62 29.46 -1.49
C VAL A 30 -1.71 29.48 0.03
N CYS A 31 -1.38 28.36 0.66
CA CYS A 31 -1.34 28.29 2.11
C CYS A 31 -0.28 27.30 2.62
N SER A 32 0.06 27.46 3.90
CA SER A 32 0.91 26.51 4.64
C SER A 32 0.41 26.40 6.06
N GLN A 33 0.31 25.16 6.55
CA GLN A 33 -0.11 24.86 7.93
C GLN A 33 0.89 23.87 8.54
N ASN A 34 1.39 24.19 9.72
CA ASN A 34 2.19 23.26 10.52
C ASN A 34 1.31 22.54 11.53
N ILE A 35 1.53 21.24 11.67
CA ILE A 35 0.77 20.36 12.57
C ILE A 35 1.79 19.59 13.41
N ASN A 36 1.65 19.63 14.72
CA ASN A 36 2.41 18.77 15.61
C ASN A 36 1.61 17.49 15.85
N VAL A 37 2.22 16.37 15.53
CA VAL A 37 1.60 15.04 15.64
C VAL A 37 2.21 14.29 16.81
N SER A 38 1.33 13.71 17.62
CA SER A 38 1.66 12.73 18.65
C SER A 38 0.74 11.53 18.45
N LEU A 39 1.27 10.46 17.90
CA LEU A 39 0.53 9.23 17.63
C LEU A 39 0.24 8.47 18.93
N ALA A 40 -0.93 7.83 19.01
CA ALA A 40 -1.28 6.94 20.11
C ALA A 40 -0.36 5.72 20.17
N ASN A 41 0.03 5.21 19.00
CA ASN A 41 1.10 4.25 18.78
C ASN A 41 1.68 4.43 17.37
N GLU A 42 2.87 3.90 17.14
CA GLU A 42 3.60 4.04 15.87
C GLU A 42 2.96 3.28 14.70
N TYR A 43 2.08 2.33 14.96
CA TYR A 43 1.43 1.50 13.94
C TYR A 43 0.12 2.09 13.44
N THR A 44 -0.43 3.09 14.12
CA THR A 44 -1.73 3.71 13.77
C THR A 44 -1.81 4.16 12.30
N PRO A 45 -0.79 4.81 11.70
CA PRO A 45 -0.85 5.22 10.30
C PRO A 45 -1.00 4.05 9.32
N PHE A 46 -0.59 2.86 9.71
CA PHE A 46 -0.56 1.65 8.91
C PHE A 46 -1.78 0.74 9.09
N LEU A 47 -2.79 1.20 9.81
CA LEU A 47 -4.06 0.48 10.05
C LEU A 47 -5.24 1.06 9.28
N TYR A 48 -5.15 2.32 8.87
CA TYR A 48 -6.29 3.05 8.31
C TYR A 48 -6.15 3.26 6.80
N PRO A 49 -7.29 3.45 6.09
CA PRO A 49 -7.28 3.80 4.68
C PRO A 49 -6.65 5.19 4.46
N ASN A 50 -6.06 5.33 3.27
CA ASN A 50 -5.57 6.59 2.75
C ASN A 50 -5.79 6.62 1.22
N GLN A 51 -5.32 7.67 0.53
CA GLN A 51 -5.54 7.81 -0.92
C GLN A 51 -4.90 6.67 -1.75
N TYR A 52 -3.83 6.03 -1.26
CA TYR A 52 -3.12 4.94 -1.95
C TYR A 52 -3.71 3.57 -1.63
N VAL A 53 -4.41 3.47 -0.51
CA VAL A 53 -5.05 2.26 0.00
C VAL A 53 -6.46 2.63 0.44
N ASN A 54 -7.34 2.85 -0.54
CA ASN A 54 -8.69 3.35 -0.27
C ASN A 54 -9.67 2.19 -0.12
N PHE A 55 -10.13 1.97 1.10
CA PHE A 55 -11.15 0.97 1.44
C PHE A 55 -12.04 1.46 2.59
N ASN A 56 -13.18 0.83 2.76
CA ASN A 56 -14.10 1.02 3.88
C ASN A 56 -14.84 -0.29 4.15
N GLN A 57 -15.67 -0.34 5.19
CA GLN A 57 -16.39 -1.56 5.60
C GLN A 57 -17.32 -2.14 4.50
N ASN A 58 -17.70 -1.36 3.50
CA ASN A 58 -18.54 -1.81 2.37
C ASN A 58 -17.72 -2.22 1.14
N SER A 59 -16.38 -2.12 1.17
CA SER A 59 -15.53 -2.52 0.08
C SER A 59 -15.58 -4.04 -0.12
N ASN A 60 -15.63 -4.48 -1.39
CA ASN A 60 -15.58 -5.91 -1.72
C ASN A 60 -14.27 -6.56 -1.25
N ALA A 61 -13.17 -5.82 -1.28
CA ALA A 61 -11.88 -6.27 -0.76
C ALA A 61 -11.96 -6.67 0.72
N VAL A 62 -12.72 -5.93 1.55
CA VAL A 62 -12.95 -6.26 2.96
C VAL A 62 -13.81 -7.52 3.09
N ALA A 63 -14.89 -7.62 2.32
CA ALA A 63 -15.77 -8.81 2.35
C ALA A 63 -15.01 -10.08 1.94
N VAL A 64 -14.18 -10.00 0.90
CA VAL A 64 -13.34 -11.13 0.45
C VAL A 64 -12.25 -11.43 1.46
N SER A 65 -11.61 -10.42 2.05
CA SER A 65 -10.61 -10.62 3.12
C SER A 65 -11.18 -11.46 4.27
N ASN A 66 -12.37 -11.10 4.77
CA ASN A 66 -13.07 -11.85 5.84
C ASN A 66 -13.28 -13.33 5.49
N GLN A 67 -13.56 -13.64 4.22
CA GLN A 67 -13.74 -15.01 3.76
C GLN A 67 -12.41 -15.77 3.68
N VAL A 68 -11.39 -15.11 3.14
CA VAL A 68 -10.05 -15.69 2.92
C VAL A 68 -9.37 -16.06 4.24
N VAL A 69 -9.57 -15.25 5.28
CA VAL A 69 -8.91 -15.46 6.58
C VAL A 69 -9.74 -16.29 7.57
N ALA A 70 -10.93 -16.75 7.20
CA ALA A 70 -11.87 -17.42 8.13
C ALA A 70 -11.29 -18.69 8.81
N GLY A 71 -10.23 -19.29 8.24
CA GLY A 71 -9.56 -20.46 8.81
C GLY A 71 -8.21 -20.17 9.46
N ALA A 72 -7.79 -18.90 9.50
CA ALA A 72 -6.50 -18.51 10.07
C ALA A 72 -6.51 -18.64 11.61
N ALA A 73 -5.47 -19.23 12.17
CA ALA A 73 -5.36 -19.47 13.61
C ALA A 73 -4.70 -18.31 14.37
N ASP A 74 -3.91 -17.51 13.65
CA ASP A 74 -3.10 -16.42 14.20
C ASP A 74 -2.83 -15.34 13.14
N ALA A 75 -2.13 -14.28 13.53
CA ALA A 75 -1.82 -13.16 12.65
C ALA A 75 -0.98 -13.57 11.43
N MET A 76 -0.01 -14.47 11.60
CA MET A 76 0.79 -14.98 10.49
C MET A 76 -0.06 -15.82 9.52
N GLY A 77 -1.03 -16.58 10.02
CA GLY A 77 -2.00 -17.31 9.21
C GLY A 77 -2.88 -16.36 8.40
N VAL A 78 -3.30 -15.22 8.98
CA VAL A 78 -4.03 -14.16 8.27
C VAL A 78 -3.18 -13.59 7.12
N VAL A 79 -1.93 -13.20 7.41
CA VAL A 79 -1.00 -12.67 6.41
C VAL A 79 -0.75 -13.66 5.29
N THR A 80 -0.48 -14.93 5.63
CA THR A 80 -0.24 -15.99 4.65
C THR A 80 -1.45 -16.23 3.75
N SER A 81 -2.65 -16.23 4.32
CA SER A 81 -3.90 -16.47 3.58
C SER A 81 -4.15 -15.35 2.56
N VAL A 82 -3.98 -14.08 2.98
CA VAL A 82 -4.17 -12.93 2.09
C VAL A 82 -3.07 -12.89 1.01
N TYR A 83 -1.81 -13.12 1.37
CA TYR A 83 -0.70 -13.18 0.42
C TYR A 83 -0.94 -14.22 -0.67
N ASN A 84 -1.25 -15.46 -0.29
CA ASN A 84 -1.55 -16.53 -1.24
C ASN A 84 -2.76 -16.18 -2.11
N PHE A 85 -3.83 -15.61 -1.51
CA PHE A 85 -4.99 -15.17 -2.29
C PHE A 85 -4.59 -14.17 -3.38
N VAL A 86 -3.78 -13.16 -3.07
CA VAL A 86 -3.35 -12.14 -4.05
C VAL A 86 -2.47 -12.78 -5.12
N VAL A 87 -1.48 -13.59 -4.75
CA VAL A 87 -0.59 -14.31 -5.68
C VAL A 87 -1.36 -15.21 -6.64
N ASP A 88 -2.32 -15.99 -6.11
CA ASP A 88 -3.02 -17.02 -6.89
C ASP A 88 -4.15 -16.44 -7.77
N ASN A 89 -4.65 -15.24 -7.45
CA ASN A 89 -5.84 -14.71 -8.11
C ASN A 89 -5.61 -13.49 -8.98
N LEU A 90 -4.46 -12.83 -8.92
CA LEU A 90 -4.17 -11.68 -9.77
C LEU A 90 -3.22 -12.05 -10.92
N THR A 91 -3.43 -11.40 -12.05
CA THR A 91 -2.54 -11.46 -13.22
C THR A 91 -1.88 -10.10 -13.43
N TYR A 92 -0.57 -10.09 -13.73
CA TYR A 92 0.15 -8.84 -13.94
C TYR A 92 -0.22 -8.19 -15.28
N ASP A 93 -0.61 -6.91 -15.23
CA ASP A 93 -1.01 -6.12 -16.39
C ASP A 93 0.19 -5.40 -17.02
N THR A 94 0.85 -6.08 -17.95
CA THR A 94 2.01 -5.53 -18.67
C THR A 94 1.66 -4.31 -19.53
N VAL A 95 0.42 -4.24 -20.05
CA VAL A 95 -0.05 -3.11 -20.85
C VAL A 95 -0.23 -1.88 -19.97
N LYS A 96 -0.91 -2.04 -18.85
CA LYS A 96 -1.05 -0.98 -17.84
C LYS A 96 0.30 -0.52 -17.31
N ALA A 97 1.22 -1.46 -17.00
CA ALA A 97 2.56 -1.14 -16.52
C ALA A 97 3.33 -0.24 -17.50
N ALA A 98 3.17 -0.46 -18.81
CA ALA A 98 3.83 0.32 -19.85
C ALA A 98 3.16 1.68 -20.15
N THR A 99 1.89 1.88 -19.73
CA THR A 99 1.08 3.04 -20.13
C THR A 99 0.56 3.89 -18.99
N VAL A 100 0.68 3.41 -17.73
CA VAL A 100 0.19 4.12 -16.56
C VAL A 100 0.85 5.51 -16.42
N GLN A 101 0.02 6.51 -16.14
CA GLN A 101 0.46 7.88 -16.02
C GLN A 101 0.81 8.25 -14.58
N SER A 102 1.67 9.25 -14.42
CA SER A 102 1.95 9.85 -13.11
C SER A 102 0.65 10.31 -12.43
N GLY A 103 0.55 10.11 -11.13
CA GLY A 103 -0.65 10.42 -10.34
C GLY A 103 -1.72 9.32 -10.35
N TYR A 104 -1.42 8.14 -10.93
CA TYR A 104 -2.30 6.97 -10.82
C TYR A 104 -2.48 6.59 -9.35
N LEU A 105 -3.75 6.33 -8.97
CA LEU A 105 -4.12 5.80 -7.66
C LEU A 105 -4.83 4.46 -7.83
N PRO A 106 -4.41 3.40 -7.11
CA PRO A 106 -5.07 2.11 -7.14
C PRO A 106 -6.51 2.17 -6.66
N ASN A 107 -7.36 1.33 -7.23
CA ASN A 107 -8.70 1.08 -6.73
C ASN A 107 -8.83 -0.40 -6.37
N VAL A 108 -8.84 -0.71 -5.08
CA VAL A 108 -8.77 -2.08 -4.55
C VAL A 108 -9.94 -2.96 -5.02
N ASP A 109 -11.16 -2.40 -5.07
CA ASP A 109 -12.33 -3.17 -5.53
C ASP A 109 -12.31 -3.41 -7.04
N SER A 110 -11.78 -2.46 -7.83
CA SER A 110 -11.58 -2.66 -9.26
C SER A 110 -10.52 -3.72 -9.54
N THR A 111 -9.38 -3.66 -8.84
CA THR A 111 -8.31 -4.67 -8.94
C THR A 111 -8.84 -6.06 -8.59
N LEU A 112 -9.60 -6.17 -7.50
CA LEU A 112 -10.23 -7.43 -7.10
C LEU A 112 -11.23 -7.95 -8.16
N ALA A 113 -12.06 -7.08 -8.73
CA ALA A 113 -13.07 -7.45 -9.72
C ALA A 113 -12.46 -7.89 -11.04
N THR A 114 -11.44 -7.18 -11.53
CA THR A 114 -10.76 -7.49 -12.80
C THR A 114 -9.72 -8.59 -12.67
N ARG A 115 -9.22 -8.85 -11.47
CA ARG A 115 -8.11 -9.75 -11.16
C ARG A 115 -6.86 -9.43 -11.98
N ASN A 116 -6.67 -8.16 -12.30
CA ASN A 116 -5.59 -7.68 -13.14
C ASN A 116 -5.05 -6.35 -12.61
N GLY A 117 -3.71 -6.19 -12.57
CA GLY A 117 -3.09 -4.98 -12.05
C GLY A 117 -1.58 -4.95 -12.17
N ILE A 118 -1.00 -3.80 -11.84
CA ILE A 118 0.45 -3.61 -11.71
C ILE A 118 0.88 -3.79 -10.25
N CYS A 119 2.17 -3.75 -9.96
CA CYS A 119 2.71 -3.91 -8.61
C CYS A 119 2.00 -3.02 -7.57
N PHE A 120 1.67 -1.78 -7.94
CA PHE A 120 0.97 -0.85 -7.05
C PHE A 120 -0.47 -1.30 -6.74
N ASP A 121 -1.18 -1.92 -7.70
CA ASP A 121 -2.51 -2.50 -7.48
C ASP A 121 -2.45 -3.72 -6.56
N TYR A 122 -1.46 -4.61 -6.77
CA TYR A 122 -1.22 -5.77 -5.91
C TYR A 122 -0.96 -5.35 -4.46
N ALA A 123 0.02 -4.45 -4.29
CA ALA A 123 0.39 -3.97 -2.97
C ALA A 123 -0.76 -3.24 -2.27
N SER A 124 -1.54 -2.42 -3.00
CA SER A 124 -2.69 -1.70 -2.44
C SER A 124 -3.82 -2.65 -2.02
N LEU A 125 -4.17 -3.64 -2.86
CA LEU A 125 -5.19 -4.64 -2.54
C LEU A 125 -4.79 -5.45 -1.31
N MET A 126 -3.56 -5.96 -1.27
CA MET A 126 -3.04 -6.73 -0.15
C MET A 126 -3.03 -5.90 1.15
N THR A 127 -2.58 -4.64 1.09
CA THR A 127 -2.64 -3.72 2.24
C THR A 127 -4.06 -3.52 2.73
N ALA A 128 -5.03 -3.27 1.84
CA ALA A 128 -6.42 -3.06 2.22
C ALA A 128 -7.02 -4.30 2.89
N MET A 129 -6.75 -5.48 2.33
CA MET A 129 -7.23 -6.76 2.88
C MET A 129 -6.67 -7.05 4.26
N LEU A 130 -5.39 -6.77 4.50
CA LEU A 130 -4.74 -7.01 5.79
C LEU A 130 -5.11 -5.95 6.83
N ARG A 131 -5.18 -4.66 6.47
CA ARG A 131 -5.64 -3.59 7.39
C ARG A 131 -7.08 -3.81 7.82
N ALA A 132 -7.93 -4.38 6.97
CA ALA A 132 -9.29 -4.77 7.32
C ALA A 132 -9.35 -5.90 8.37
N GLN A 133 -8.24 -6.58 8.65
CA GLN A 133 -8.05 -7.59 9.68
C GLN A 133 -7.21 -7.08 10.86
N ASP A 134 -7.14 -5.76 11.02
CA ASP A 134 -6.35 -5.10 12.08
C ASP A 134 -4.85 -5.45 12.09
N ILE A 135 -4.31 -5.89 10.96
CA ILE A 135 -2.86 -6.08 10.77
C ILE A 135 -2.26 -4.76 10.24
N PRO A 136 -1.30 -4.14 10.96
CA PRO A 136 -0.60 -2.98 10.45
C PRO A 136 0.24 -3.36 9.21
N VAL A 137 0.05 -2.64 8.11
CA VAL A 137 0.76 -2.92 6.85
C VAL A 137 1.27 -1.63 6.22
N ARG A 138 2.53 -1.61 5.87
CA ARG A 138 3.12 -0.61 4.99
C ARG A 138 2.94 -1.02 3.54
N LEU A 139 2.37 -0.14 2.73
CA LEU A 139 2.54 -0.16 1.29
C LEU A 139 3.85 0.59 1.01
N VAL A 140 4.85 -0.11 0.52
CA VAL A 140 6.19 0.44 0.31
C VAL A 140 6.42 0.65 -1.18
N ILE A 141 7.08 1.76 -1.53
CA ILE A 141 7.51 2.08 -2.89
C ILE A 141 9.01 2.34 -2.90
N GLY A 142 9.69 1.85 -3.91
CA GLY A 142 11.13 2.03 -4.06
C GLY A 142 11.67 1.30 -5.28
N TYR A 143 12.86 0.73 -5.16
CA TYR A 143 13.55 0.06 -6.26
C TYR A 143 13.96 -1.35 -5.91
N VAL A 144 13.90 -2.26 -6.90
CA VAL A 144 14.30 -3.66 -6.80
C VAL A 144 15.49 -3.93 -7.70
N GLN A 145 16.51 -4.59 -7.15
CA GLN A 145 17.72 -4.99 -7.86
C GLN A 145 17.52 -6.38 -8.53
N PRO A 146 18.32 -6.73 -9.56
CA PRO A 146 19.43 -5.93 -10.10
C PRO A 146 19.04 -4.88 -11.16
N GLU A 147 17.81 -4.89 -11.69
CA GLU A 147 17.36 -4.03 -12.80
C GLU A 147 17.09 -2.58 -12.35
N ASN A 148 17.16 -2.28 -11.05
CA ASN A 148 16.77 -1.00 -10.46
C ASN A 148 15.34 -0.61 -10.87
N LEU A 149 14.43 -1.61 -10.80
CA LEU A 149 13.03 -1.46 -11.19
C LEU A 149 12.25 -0.69 -10.13
N TYR A 150 11.56 0.38 -10.54
CA TYR A 150 10.61 1.09 -9.66
C TYR A 150 9.41 0.20 -9.35
N HIS A 151 9.15 -0.04 -8.08
CA HIS A 151 8.29 -1.12 -7.63
C HIS A 151 7.52 -0.79 -6.36
N ALA A 152 6.42 -1.51 -6.12
CA ALA A 152 5.63 -1.45 -4.91
C ALA A 152 5.50 -2.85 -4.28
N TRP A 153 5.66 -2.92 -2.95
CA TRP A 153 5.55 -4.15 -2.15
C TRP A 153 4.96 -3.88 -0.78
N ASN A 154 4.96 -4.85 0.10
CA ASN A 154 4.35 -4.74 1.42
C ASN A 154 5.30 -5.14 2.55
N GLN A 155 5.06 -4.56 3.73
CA GLN A 155 5.57 -5.06 5.00
C GLN A 155 4.41 -5.13 5.99
N ALA A 156 4.13 -6.32 6.56
CA ALA A 156 3.12 -6.48 7.61
C ALA A 156 3.80 -6.62 8.98
N TYR A 157 3.22 -5.98 10.00
CA TYR A 157 3.73 -6.09 11.36
C TYR A 157 3.06 -7.25 12.09
N VAL A 158 3.85 -8.28 12.40
CA VAL A 158 3.39 -9.50 13.08
C VAL A 158 4.40 -9.91 14.14
N ASP A 159 3.92 -10.21 15.33
CA ASP A 159 4.72 -10.73 16.45
C ASP A 159 5.96 -9.89 16.82
N GLY A 160 5.87 -8.58 16.62
CA GLY A 160 6.95 -7.64 16.95
C GLY A 160 7.92 -7.32 15.82
N GLU A 161 7.70 -7.84 14.62
CA GLU A 161 8.58 -7.65 13.47
C GLU A 161 7.80 -7.22 12.22
N TRP A 162 8.46 -6.45 11.34
CA TRP A 162 7.96 -6.15 10.00
C TRP A 162 8.36 -7.28 9.05
N ILE A 163 7.37 -7.98 8.53
CA ILE A 163 7.54 -9.08 7.58
C ILE A 163 7.46 -8.55 6.16
N TRP A 164 8.56 -8.63 5.43
CA TRP A 164 8.63 -8.28 4.02
C TRP A 164 7.85 -9.27 3.14
N MET A 165 7.14 -8.75 2.14
CA MET A 165 6.34 -9.55 1.21
C MET A 165 6.22 -8.85 -0.14
N ASP A 166 6.34 -9.62 -1.22
CA ASP A 166 6.05 -9.16 -2.58
C ASP A 166 5.14 -10.16 -3.31
N ALA A 167 3.86 -9.81 -3.41
CA ALA A 167 2.88 -10.64 -4.11
C ALA A 167 2.96 -10.52 -5.64
N THR A 168 3.62 -9.49 -6.16
CA THR A 168 3.77 -9.29 -7.61
C THR A 168 4.74 -10.29 -8.21
N PHE A 169 5.92 -10.42 -7.62
CA PHE A 169 6.91 -11.40 -8.06
C PHE A 169 6.61 -12.81 -7.53
N GLY A 170 5.93 -12.90 -6.40
CA GLY A 170 5.57 -14.16 -5.78
C GLY A 170 6.77 -14.94 -5.19
N PRO A 171 6.50 -16.08 -4.58
CA PRO A 171 7.50 -16.82 -3.80
C PRO A 171 8.59 -17.50 -4.64
N SER A 172 8.38 -17.69 -5.94
CA SER A 172 9.32 -18.37 -6.84
C SER A 172 10.28 -17.41 -7.56
N SER A 173 10.20 -16.11 -7.31
CA SER A 173 11.02 -15.11 -8.00
C SER A 173 12.51 -15.17 -7.67
N GLY A 174 12.86 -15.68 -6.49
CA GLY A 174 14.23 -15.68 -5.96
C GLY A 174 14.65 -14.34 -5.34
N HIS A 175 13.82 -13.31 -5.40
CA HIS A 175 14.06 -12.04 -4.70
C HIS A 175 13.98 -12.20 -3.18
N THR A 176 14.80 -11.43 -2.49
CA THR A 176 14.83 -11.32 -1.04
C THR A 176 14.71 -9.86 -0.61
N GLU A 177 14.39 -9.59 0.64
CA GLU A 177 14.31 -8.23 1.18
C GLU A 177 15.56 -7.37 0.87
N LYS A 178 16.74 -7.99 0.77
CA LYS A 178 18.02 -7.30 0.50
C LYS A 178 18.10 -6.70 -0.91
N ASP A 179 17.26 -7.18 -1.82
CA ASP A 179 17.21 -6.69 -3.20
C ASP A 179 16.38 -5.40 -3.33
N TYR A 180 15.72 -4.97 -2.23
CA TYR A 180 14.78 -3.85 -2.21
C TYR A 180 15.38 -2.63 -1.48
N THR A 181 15.20 -1.46 -2.10
CA THR A 181 15.56 -0.17 -1.52
C THR A 181 14.30 0.68 -1.41
N GLN A 182 13.87 0.93 -0.17
CA GLN A 182 12.68 1.73 0.11
C GLN A 182 12.93 3.23 -0.15
N GLU A 183 11.96 3.90 -0.77
CA GLU A 183 11.90 5.35 -0.89
C GLU A 183 10.77 5.96 -0.05
N ARG A 184 9.59 5.32 -0.04
CA ARG A 184 8.37 5.83 0.61
C ARG A 184 7.55 4.69 1.18
N GLU A 185 6.75 5.02 2.20
CA GLU A 185 5.76 4.11 2.76
C GLU A 185 4.43 4.84 3.05
N TYR A 186 3.34 4.07 2.97
CA TYR A 186 1.97 4.58 3.12
C TYR A 186 1.10 3.65 3.97
#